data_1ddda0f15ad13804b3e2a64da8314954
#
_entry.id   1ddda0f15ad13804b3e2a64da8314954
#
_cell.length_a   1.000
_cell.length_b   1.000
_cell.length_c   1.000
_cell.angle_alpha   90.00
_cell.angle_beta   90.00
_cell.angle_gamma   90.00
#
_symmetry.space_group_name_H-M   'P 1'
#
loop_
_entity.id
_entity.type
_entity.pdbx_description
1 polymer ?
#
loop_
_entity_poly.entity_id
_entity_poly.type
_entity_poly.pdbx_seq_one_letter_code
_entity_poly.pdbx_strand_id
1 'polypeptide(L)'
;MLAYRSPSRRLQRPGGALLAGALVSAVALLLTGTGAAAAAPPSPDEPVRSGHAWMGAGTRIEQGPASSAAAGITPMDTSGVQGIDVSHWQGAINWGSVKAAGIDFAYMKATEGTSYKDSRFNANYTGSYNAGLIRGAYHFARPNVSNGATQAGYFASNGGGWSKDGKTLPGVLDIEHNPYGAMCYGLSTTQMRTWINDFYNTYKARTARDVVIYTTAGWWNTCTGGWTGMSAKSPLWVAHWGTASPAVPAGFPTWTIWQYTATGRVAGVSGDVDRNKFNGSFARLQALANNTP
;
A
#
# COMPACT_ATOMS: atom_id res chain seq x y z
N MET A 1 -6.46 -15.70 -81.30
CA MET A 1 -5.44 -15.94 -82.40
C MET A 1 -4.18 -16.34 -81.68
N LEU A 2 -3.85 -17.61 -82.05
CA LEU A 2 -2.55 -18.17 -82.33
C LEU A 2 -1.50 -18.03 -81.20
N ALA A 3 -1.20 -19.10 -80.50
CA ALA A 3 -0.64 -20.40 -80.82
C ALA A 3 0.89 -20.43 -80.58
N TYR A 4 1.28 -21.32 -79.58
CA TYR A 4 2.14 -22.45 -79.81
C TYR A 4 3.67 -22.18 -79.84
N ARG A 5 4.49 -22.79 -79.02
CA ARG A 5 5.04 -24.15 -78.97
C ARG A 5 6.13 -24.33 -77.94
N SER A 6 6.07 -25.43 -77.21
CA SER A 6 7.24 -26.13 -76.65
C SER A 6 8.02 -26.89 -77.80
N PRO A 7 9.26 -27.35 -77.62
CA PRO A 7 9.53 -28.58 -76.91
C PRO A 7 10.93 -28.75 -76.23
N SER A 8 10.95 -29.54 -75.20
CA SER A 8 11.52 -30.90 -75.00
C SER A 8 13.02 -31.09 -74.81
N ARG A 9 13.30 -31.72 -73.62
CA ARG A 9 14.23 -32.85 -73.35
C ARG A 9 15.75 -32.68 -73.49
N ARG A 10 16.46 -32.94 -72.38
CA ARG A 10 17.28 -34.17 -72.24
C ARG A 10 17.75 -34.38 -70.80
N LEU A 11 17.66 -35.64 -70.44
CA LEU A 11 18.22 -36.27 -69.23
C LEU A 11 19.76 -36.36 -69.34
N GLN A 12 20.41 -36.30 -68.15
CA GLN A 12 21.48 -37.26 -67.78
C GLN A 12 21.81 -37.13 -66.30
N ARG A 13 21.76 -38.25 -65.63
CA ARG A 13 22.38 -38.61 -64.34
C ARG A 13 23.74 -39.29 -64.67
N PRO A 14 24.59 -39.68 -63.67
CA PRO A 14 24.65 -39.47 -62.19
C PRO A 14 26.07 -39.11 -61.69
N GLY A 15 26.24 -38.90 -60.40
CA GLY A 15 27.57 -39.05 -59.84
C GLY A 15 27.76 -38.35 -58.49
N GLY A 16 27.92 -39.15 -57.47
CA GLY A 16 28.78 -38.81 -56.32
C GLY A 16 28.16 -38.20 -55.07
N ALA A 17 27.92 -39.04 -54.12
CA ALA A 17 27.61 -38.71 -52.71
C ALA A 17 28.81 -38.05 -52.02
N LEU A 18 28.52 -37.01 -51.26
CA LEU A 18 29.32 -36.66 -50.06
C LEU A 18 28.37 -36.06 -49.02
N LEU A 19 28.14 -36.81 -47.96
CA LEU A 19 27.47 -36.41 -46.74
C LEU A 19 28.35 -35.43 -46.02
N ALA A 20 27.88 -34.18 -45.91
CA ALA A 20 28.40 -33.24 -44.94
C ALA A 20 27.29 -32.96 -43.95
N GLY A 21 27.39 -33.56 -42.78
CA GLY A 21 26.49 -33.33 -41.67
C GLY A 21 26.64 -31.90 -41.10
N ALA A 22 25.64 -31.10 -41.31
CA ALA A 22 25.55 -29.82 -40.62
C ALA A 22 24.95 -30.04 -39.23
N LEU A 23 25.78 -29.99 -38.21
CA LEU A 23 25.38 -29.87 -36.82
C LEU A 23 24.74 -28.49 -36.61
N VAL A 24 23.43 -28.46 -36.57
CA VAL A 24 22.70 -27.27 -36.10
C VAL A 24 22.76 -27.26 -34.55
N SER A 25 23.74 -26.53 -34.02
CA SER A 25 23.77 -26.23 -32.58
C SER A 25 22.65 -25.25 -32.26
N ALA A 26 21.55 -25.75 -31.72
CA ALA A 26 20.52 -24.92 -31.11
C ALA A 26 21.09 -24.31 -29.83
N VAL A 27 21.53 -23.06 -29.90
CA VAL A 27 21.82 -22.27 -28.73
C VAL A 27 20.48 -21.89 -28.09
N ALA A 28 20.07 -22.64 -27.07
CA ALA A 28 18.98 -22.24 -26.19
C ALA A 28 19.44 -21.04 -25.38
N LEU A 29 19.01 -19.86 -25.77
CA LEU A 29 19.14 -18.64 -24.95
C LEU A 29 18.24 -18.81 -23.73
N LEU A 30 18.79 -19.28 -22.62
CA LEU A 30 18.19 -19.20 -21.32
C LEU A 30 18.16 -17.71 -20.91
N LEU A 31 17.06 -17.03 -21.20
CA LEU A 31 16.73 -15.76 -20.60
C LEU A 31 16.45 -16.01 -19.12
N THR A 32 17.50 -16.02 -18.30
CA THR A 32 17.36 -15.88 -16.86
C THR A 32 16.91 -14.46 -16.58
N GLY A 33 15.61 -14.23 -16.60
CA GLY A 33 15.02 -13.05 -16.05
C GLY A 33 15.34 -13.02 -14.56
N THR A 34 16.38 -12.31 -14.17
CA THR A 34 16.60 -11.93 -12.77
C THR A 34 15.50 -10.94 -12.40
N GLY A 35 14.33 -11.46 -12.06
CA GLY A 35 13.35 -10.67 -11.35
C GLY A 35 14.04 -10.19 -10.06
N ALA A 36 14.31 -8.90 -9.95
CA ALA A 36 14.77 -8.32 -8.70
C ALA A 36 13.76 -8.71 -7.64
N ALA A 37 14.15 -9.58 -6.71
CA ALA A 37 13.33 -9.87 -5.54
C ALA A 37 13.02 -8.54 -4.85
N ALA A 38 11.75 -8.31 -4.53
CA ALA A 38 11.39 -7.17 -3.71
C ALA A 38 12.23 -7.24 -2.43
N ALA A 39 12.87 -6.13 -2.07
CA ALA A 39 13.61 -6.05 -0.82
C ALA A 39 12.61 -6.30 0.33
N ALA A 40 12.93 -7.25 1.18
CA ALA A 40 12.14 -7.47 2.39
C ALA A 40 12.18 -6.19 3.26
N PRO A 41 11.11 -5.91 4.04
CA PRO A 41 11.16 -4.84 5.02
C PRO A 41 12.39 -5.00 5.90
N PRO A 42 13.05 -3.90 6.30
CA PRO A 42 14.26 -3.96 7.12
C PRO A 42 14.00 -4.74 8.40
N SER A 43 15.03 -5.42 8.88
CA SER A 43 15.02 -6.10 10.18
C SER A 43 14.62 -5.12 11.29
N PRO A 44 14.01 -5.60 12.40
CA PRO A 44 13.65 -4.74 13.54
C PRO A 44 14.80 -3.92 14.08
N ASP A 45 16.01 -4.41 13.93
CA ASP A 45 17.24 -3.85 14.48
C ASP A 45 17.94 -2.88 13.51
N GLU A 46 17.46 -2.74 12.29
CA GLU A 46 18.04 -1.82 11.32
C GLU A 46 17.39 -0.43 11.43
N PRO A 47 18.20 0.65 11.58
CA PRO A 47 17.64 2.00 11.67
C PRO A 47 16.90 2.35 10.38
N VAL A 48 15.63 2.72 10.51
CA VAL A 48 14.79 3.11 9.37
C VAL A 48 15.34 4.40 8.76
N ARG A 49 15.74 4.34 7.49
CA ARG A 49 16.23 5.53 6.77
C ARG A 49 15.08 6.42 6.37
N SER A 50 15.31 7.74 6.28
CA SER A 50 14.31 8.70 5.83
C SER A 50 13.70 8.27 4.48
N GLY A 51 12.37 8.25 4.39
CA GLY A 51 11.63 7.76 3.24
C GLY A 51 11.39 6.26 3.22
N HIS A 52 11.97 5.50 4.12
CA HIS A 52 11.82 4.05 4.18
C HIS A 52 10.82 3.56 5.23
N ALA A 53 10.19 4.44 6.01
CA ALA A 53 9.09 4.04 6.87
C ALA A 53 7.90 3.55 6.03
N TRP A 54 7.14 2.63 6.59
CA TRP A 54 5.88 2.14 6.04
C TRP A 54 4.79 2.30 7.10
N MET A 55 3.54 2.22 6.74
CA MET A 55 2.42 2.26 7.69
C MET A 55 2.52 1.06 8.63
N GLY A 56 2.69 1.32 9.94
CA GLY A 56 2.98 0.30 10.93
C GLY A 56 4.45 0.19 11.35
N ALA A 57 5.37 0.98 10.76
CA ALA A 57 6.77 0.99 11.19
C ALA A 57 6.91 1.37 12.67
N GLY A 58 6.16 2.38 13.11
CA GLY A 58 6.09 2.79 14.51
C GLY A 58 5.27 1.83 15.36
N THR A 59 4.20 1.28 14.80
CA THR A 59 3.39 0.24 15.47
C THR A 59 4.25 -0.97 15.83
N ARG A 60 5.18 -1.36 14.94
CA ARG A 60 6.13 -2.45 15.20
C ARG A 60 7.05 -2.15 16.38
N ILE A 61 7.48 -0.91 16.56
CA ILE A 61 8.29 -0.49 17.70
C ILE A 61 7.46 -0.58 19.00
N GLU A 62 6.20 -0.18 18.94
CA GLU A 62 5.30 -0.14 20.09
C GLU A 62 4.79 -1.53 20.51
N GLN A 63 4.42 -2.39 19.55
CA GLN A 63 3.76 -3.66 19.80
C GLN A 63 4.67 -4.89 19.56
N GLY A 64 5.89 -4.68 19.08
CA GLY A 64 6.78 -5.73 18.66
C GLY A 64 6.47 -6.24 17.23
N PRO A 65 7.25 -7.21 16.72
CA PRO A 65 6.94 -7.84 15.45
C PRO A 65 5.57 -8.50 15.54
N ALA A 66 4.71 -8.28 14.54
CA ALA A 66 3.43 -8.98 14.46
C ALA A 66 3.73 -10.48 14.40
N SER A 67 3.53 -11.17 15.53
CA SER A 67 3.78 -12.62 15.57
C SER A 67 2.71 -13.31 14.74
N SER A 68 3.12 -14.08 13.75
CA SER A 68 2.26 -15.04 13.04
C SER A 68 1.80 -16.20 13.96
N ALA A 69 2.23 -16.19 15.21
CA ALA A 69 2.04 -17.26 16.15
C ALA A 69 1.74 -16.74 17.56
N ALA A 70 0.60 -16.13 17.74
CA ALA A 70 -0.08 -16.36 18.99
C ALA A 70 -0.72 -17.76 18.88
N ALA A 71 0.04 -18.80 19.19
CA ALA A 71 -0.48 -20.17 19.36
C ALA A 71 -1.64 -20.10 20.37
N GLY A 72 -2.88 -20.28 19.90
CA GLY A 72 -4.07 -20.27 20.74
C GLY A 72 -5.04 -19.10 20.50
N ILE A 73 -4.76 -18.16 19.60
CA ILE A 73 -5.78 -17.18 19.20
C ILE A 73 -6.72 -17.87 18.20
N THR A 74 -8.00 -17.86 18.48
CA THR A 74 -9.07 -18.22 17.53
C THR A 74 -8.76 -17.55 16.20
N PRO A 75 -8.85 -18.26 15.05
CA PRO A 75 -8.63 -17.64 13.75
C PRO A 75 -9.46 -16.37 13.70
N MET A 76 -8.80 -15.24 13.41
CA MET A 76 -9.50 -13.95 13.34
C MET A 76 -10.58 -14.04 12.26
N ASP A 77 -11.77 -13.59 12.59
CA ASP A 77 -12.85 -13.47 11.62
C ASP A 77 -12.41 -12.54 10.47
N THR A 78 -11.99 -13.15 9.38
CA THR A 78 -11.63 -12.46 8.13
C THR A 78 -12.85 -12.23 7.23
N SER A 79 -14.07 -12.50 7.74
CA SER A 79 -15.29 -12.14 7.03
C SER A 79 -15.44 -10.62 6.90
N GLY A 80 -16.21 -10.18 5.93
CA GLY A 80 -16.43 -8.76 5.66
C GLY A 80 -15.40 -8.16 4.70
N VAL A 81 -15.37 -6.85 4.61
CA VAL A 81 -14.59 -6.08 3.62
C VAL A 81 -13.13 -6.07 4.00
N GLN A 82 -12.30 -6.66 3.14
CA GLN A 82 -10.87 -6.86 3.36
C GLN A 82 -10.03 -5.88 2.56
N GLY A 83 -8.95 -5.42 3.17
CA GLY A 83 -7.99 -4.53 2.54
C GLY A 83 -6.54 -4.88 2.81
N ILE A 84 -5.68 -4.21 2.08
CA ILE A 84 -4.23 -4.19 2.31
C ILE A 84 -3.70 -2.76 2.27
N ASP A 85 -2.58 -2.52 2.92
CA ASP A 85 -1.80 -1.33 2.64
C ASP A 85 -0.37 -1.70 2.24
N VAL A 86 0.21 -0.90 1.34
CA VAL A 86 1.45 -1.20 0.65
C VAL A 86 2.31 0.04 0.41
N SER A 87 3.59 -0.19 0.18
CA SER A 87 4.55 0.82 -0.24
C SER A 87 5.50 0.22 -1.30
N HIS A 88 6.64 0.87 -1.52
CA HIS A 88 7.69 0.31 -2.38
C HIS A 88 8.24 -1.03 -1.87
N TRP A 89 8.10 -1.33 -0.58
CA TRP A 89 8.59 -2.57 0.05
C TRP A 89 7.99 -3.84 -0.54
N GLN A 90 6.73 -3.80 -0.97
CA GLN A 90 6.07 -4.95 -1.60
C GLN A 90 6.49 -5.16 -3.06
N GLY A 91 7.32 -4.25 -3.61
CA GLY A 91 7.84 -4.35 -4.98
C GLY A 91 6.76 -4.33 -6.06
N ALA A 92 6.85 -5.24 -7.02
CA ALA A 92 5.85 -5.38 -8.07
C ALA A 92 4.69 -6.24 -7.57
N ILE A 93 3.47 -5.74 -7.71
CA ILE A 93 2.24 -6.40 -7.24
C ILE A 93 1.39 -6.81 -8.45
N ASN A 94 0.91 -8.06 -8.44
CA ASN A 94 -0.12 -8.51 -9.37
C ASN A 94 -1.51 -8.18 -8.80
N TRP A 95 -2.04 -7.03 -9.14
CA TRP A 95 -3.31 -6.54 -8.62
C TRP A 95 -4.52 -7.38 -9.03
N GLY A 96 -4.46 -8.06 -10.19
CA GLY A 96 -5.50 -9.02 -10.58
C GLY A 96 -5.58 -10.20 -9.61
N SER A 97 -4.43 -10.75 -9.23
CA SER A 97 -4.36 -11.83 -8.22
C SER A 97 -4.79 -11.33 -6.83
N VAL A 98 -4.43 -10.10 -6.45
CA VAL A 98 -4.88 -9.47 -5.20
C VAL A 98 -6.41 -9.37 -5.16
N LYS A 99 -7.04 -8.90 -6.25
CA LYS A 99 -8.51 -8.84 -6.33
C LYS A 99 -9.15 -10.22 -6.28
N ALA A 100 -8.59 -11.18 -6.99
CA ALA A 100 -9.07 -12.57 -6.98
C ALA A 100 -8.93 -13.25 -5.60
N ALA A 101 -8.00 -12.78 -4.76
CA ALA A 101 -7.83 -13.23 -3.38
C ALA A 101 -8.86 -12.62 -2.40
N GLY A 102 -9.87 -11.89 -2.88
CA GLY A 102 -10.93 -11.34 -2.05
C GLY A 102 -10.59 -10.00 -1.38
N ILE A 103 -9.59 -9.28 -1.89
CA ILE A 103 -9.28 -7.94 -1.41
C ILE A 103 -10.19 -6.92 -2.10
N ASP A 104 -10.84 -6.08 -1.32
CA ASP A 104 -11.81 -5.09 -1.78
C ASP A 104 -11.21 -3.69 -1.89
N PHE A 105 -10.29 -3.34 -1.00
CA PHE A 105 -9.66 -2.02 -0.99
C PHE A 105 -8.16 -2.09 -0.72
N ALA A 106 -7.46 -1.05 -1.14
CA ALA A 106 -6.05 -0.91 -0.89
C ALA A 106 -5.65 0.55 -0.62
N TYR A 107 -4.70 0.75 0.27
CA TYR A 107 -4.02 2.02 0.44
C TYR A 107 -2.55 1.89 0.08
N MET A 108 -1.99 2.93 -0.59
CA MET A 108 -0.60 2.95 -0.98
C MET A 108 0.11 4.18 -0.47
N LYS A 109 1.36 3.99 -0.02
CA LYS A 109 2.21 5.12 0.34
C LYS A 109 2.36 6.04 -0.86
N ALA A 110 2.04 7.32 -0.65
CA ALA A 110 2.30 8.36 -1.64
C ALA A 110 3.52 9.19 -1.25
N THR A 111 3.55 9.68 -0.01
CA THR A 111 4.56 10.64 0.44
C THR A 111 4.99 10.40 1.89
N GLU A 112 6.14 10.96 2.26
CA GLU A 112 6.62 11.07 3.63
C GLU A 112 7.28 12.44 3.85
N GLY A 113 6.95 13.12 4.95
CA GLY A 113 7.46 14.45 5.22
C GLY A 113 7.15 15.43 4.08
N THR A 114 8.17 16.17 3.62
CA THR A 114 8.01 17.19 2.57
C THR A 114 8.85 16.94 1.33
N SER A 115 9.54 15.79 1.24
CA SER A 115 10.50 15.56 0.14
C SER A 115 10.43 14.16 -0.46
N TYR A 116 9.89 13.17 0.26
CA TYR A 116 9.85 11.80 -0.25
C TYR A 116 8.53 11.49 -0.97
N LYS A 117 8.64 10.84 -2.12
CA LYS A 117 7.55 10.20 -2.86
C LYS A 117 7.85 8.74 -3.03
N ASP A 118 6.86 7.89 -2.76
CA ASP A 118 7.04 6.45 -2.92
C ASP A 118 7.21 6.07 -4.39
N SER A 119 8.28 5.35 -4.69
CA SER A 119 8.66 5.00 -6.07
C SER A 119 7.66 4.06 -6.75
N ARG A 120 6.84 3.35 -6.00
CA ARG A 120 5.81 2.43 -6.50
C ARG A 120 4.41 3.02 -6.50
N PHE A 121 4.24 4.23 -5.96
CA PHE A 121 2.91 4.83 -5.82
C PHE A 121 2.09 4.78 -7.11
N ASN A 122 2.61 5.32 -8.20
CA ASN A 122 1.85 5.40 -9.46
C ASN A 122 1.48 4.00 -10.00
N ALA A 123 2.41 3.05 -9.95
CA ALA A 123 2.18 1.68 -10.41
C ALA A 123 1.11 0.99 -9.55
N ASN A 124 1.18 1.12 -8.23
CA ASN A 124 0.23 0.54 -7.30
C ASN A 124 -1.15 1.20 -7.42
N TYR A 125 -1.20 2.52 -7.49
CA TYR A 125 -2.44 3.30 -7.57
C TYR A 125 -3.23 3.02 -8.85
N THR A 126 -2.53 2.97 -9.99
CA THR A 126 -3.14 2.65 -11.29
C THR A 126 -3.50 1.16 -11.38
N GLY A 127 -2.59 0.29 -10.93
CA GLY A 127 -2.80 -1.16 -10.99
C GLY A 127 -4.00 -1.63 -10.16
N SER A 128 -4.15 -1.12 -8.93
CA SER A 128 -5.29 -1.44 -8.07
C SER A 128 -6.62 -0.92 -8.64
N TYR A 129 -6.61 0.28 -9.22
CA TYR A 129 -7.78 0.83 -9.91
C TYR A 129 -8.24 -0.04 -11.08
N ASN A 130 -7.29 -0.43 -11.94
CA ASN A 130 -7.56 -1.25 -13.12
C ASN A 130 -8.05 -2.66 -12.75
N ALA A 131 -7.60 -3.19 -11.62
CA ALA A 131 -8.09 -4.45 -11.07
C ALA A 131 -9.46 -4.35 -10.38
N GLY A 132 -10.04 -3.14 -10.28
CA GLY A 132 -11.37 -2.93 -9.71
C GLY A 132 -11.41 -2.80 -8.20
N LEU A 133 -10.28 -2.52 -7.53
CA LEU A 133 -10.26 -2.20 -6.10
C LEU A 133 -10.69 -0.75 -5.87
N ILE A 134 -11.30 -0.52 -4.71
CA ILE A 134 -11.42 0.83 -4.14
C ILE A 134 -10.06 1.16 -3.51
N ARG A 135 -9.47 2.31 -3.82
CA ARG A 135 -8.11 2.63 -3.38
C ARG A 135 -7.97 4.04 -2.82
N GLY A 136 -6.95 4.24 -2.01
CA GLY A 136 -6.57 5.52 -1.46
C GLY A 136 -5.04 5.66 -1.35
N ALA A 137 -4.61 6.79 -0.87
CA ALA A 137 -3.21 7.10 -0.64
C ALA A 137 -2.97 7.43 0.83
N TYR A 138 -1.75 7.15 1.34
CA TYR A 138 -1.37 7.59 2.67
C TYR A 138 -0.09 8.42 2.65
N HIS A 139 0.00 9.30 3.65
CA HIS A 139 1.14 10.14 3.95
C HIS A 139 1.74 9.73 5.27
N PHE A 140 3.02 9.32 5.27
CA PHE A 140 3.75 9.07 6.50
C PHE A 140 4.21 10.40 7.11
N ALA A 141 3.66 10.72 8.28
CA ALA A 141 3.90 12.00 8.96
C ALA A 141 5.29 12.11 9.58
N ARG A 142 5.89 13.27 9.44
CA ARG A 142 7.18 13.64 10.06
C ARG A 142 7.02 14.97 10.80
N PRO A 143 6.31 15.01 11.97
CA PRO A 143 6.04 16.25 12.70
C PRO A 143 7.28 17.07 13.09
N ASN A 144 8.41 16.41 13.26
CA ASN A 144 9.69 17.06 13.56
C ASN A 144 10.37 17.73 12.36
N VAL A 145 9.86 17.53 11.13
CA VAL A 145 10.52 18.04 9.91
C VAL A 145 9.87 19.33 9.42
N SER A 146 8.56 19.46 9.53
CA SER A 146 7.80 20.65 9.15
C SER A 146 6.42 20.66 9.79
N ASN A 147 5.67 21.76 9.68
CA ASN A 147 4.31 21.87 10.19
C ASN A 147 3.33 20.99 9.39
N GLY A 148 2.16 20.75 9.98
CA GLY A 148 1.13 19.90 9.40
C GLY A 148 0.57 20.43 8.09
N ALA A 149 0.38 21.74 7.98
CA ALA A 149 -0.13 22.37 6.76
C ALA A 149 0.79 22.16 5.56
N THR A 150 2.11 22.29 5.74
CA THR A 150 3.09 22.04 4.68
C THR A 150 3.05 20.60 4.22
N GLN A 151 3.00 19.63 5.14
CA GLN A 151 2.94 18.20 4.78
C GLN A 151 1.61 17.84 4.12
N ALA A 152 0.49 18.35 4.59
CA ALA A 152 -0.82 18.16 3.94
C ALA A 152 -0.84 18.71 2.52
N GLY A 153 -0.26 19.90 2.31
CA GLY A 153 -0.10 20.50 1.00
C GLY A 153 0.75 19.65 0.06
N TYR A 154 1.87 19.14 0.56
CA TYR A 154 2.74 18.24 -0.20
C TYR A 154 2.03 16.94 -0.56
N PHE A 155 1.35 16.32 0.40
CA PHE A 155 0.57 15.09 0.19
C PHE A 155 -0.53 15.29 -0.85
N ALA A 156 -1.39 16.30 -0.70
CA ALA A 156 -2.49 16.56 -1.62
C ALA A 156 -2.01 16.78 -3.07
N SER A 157 -0.83 17.38 -3.25
CA SER A 157 -0.23 17.64 -4.58
C SER A 157 0.53 16.44 -5.16
N ASN A 158 0.78 15.40 -4.37
CA ASN A 158 1.63 14.27 -4.76
C ASN A 158 0.96 12.90 -4.48
N GLY A 159 -0.30 12.77 -4.83
CA GLY A 159 -1.04 11.51 -4.75
C GLY A 159 -2.16 11.47 -3.72
N GLY A 160 -2.18 12.39 -2.74
CA GLY A 160 -3.21 12.46 -1.72
C GLY A 160 -4.52 13.14 -2.15
N GLY A 161 -4.62 13.59 -3.41
CA GLY A 161 -5.85 14.16 -3.94
C GLY A 161 -7.01 13.18 -3.96
N TRP A 162 -8.23 13.73 -4.00
CA TRP A 162 -9.45 12.92 -4.07
C TRP A 162 -10.26 13.24 -5.33
N SER A 163 -10.89 12.23 -5.90
CA SER A 163 -11.84 12.36 -7.01
C SER A 163 -13.13 11.59 -6.70
N LYS A 164 -14.27 12.17 -7.10
CA LYS A 164 -15.60 11.53 -6.97
C LYS A 164 -15.81 10.54 -8.10
N ASP A 165 -15.04 9.47 -8.10
CA ASP A 165 -15.05 8.40 -9.12
C ASP A 165 -15.62 7.06 -8.60
N GLY A 166 -16.12 7.05 -7.36
CA GLY A 166 -16.63 5.84 -6.70
C GLY A 166 -15.58 4.83 -6.27
N LYS A 167 -14.31 5.13 -6.53
CA LYS A 167 -13.17 4.25 -6.26
C LYS A 167 -12.02 4.92 -5.51
N THR A 168 -12.10 6.23 -5.25
CA THR A 168 -11.07 6.98 -4.52
C THR A 168 -11.49 7.21 -3.07
N LEU A 169 -10.81 6.56 -2.15
CA LEU A 169 -10.94 6.79 -0.71
C LEU A 169 -10.31 8.13 -0.30
N PRO A 170 -10.74 8.74 0.81
CA PRO A 170 -10.04 9.89 1.37
C PRO A 170 -8.61 9.51 1.72
N GLY A 171 -7.69 10.48 1.61
CA GLY A 171 -6.30 10.27 1.99
C GLY A 171 -6.14 10.01 3.48
N VAL A 172 -5.03 9.38 3.83
CA VAL A 172 -4.69 8.99 5.21
C VAL A 172 -3.52 9.82 5.72
N LEU A 173 -3.68 10.36 6.89
CA LEU A 173 -2.60 10.82 7.76
C LEU A 173 -2.13 9.62 8.59
N ASP A 174 -1.02 9.06 8.23
CA ASP A 174 -0.31 8.03 9.00
C ASP A 174 0.56 8.73 10.04
N ILE A 175 0.08 8.72 11.31
CA ILE A 175 0.74 9.36 12.44
C ILE A 175 0.86 8.40 13.61
N GLU A 176 2.06 7.91 13.82
CA GLU A 176 2.38 6.83 14.74
C GLU A 176 3.73 7.05 15.43
N HIS A 177 4.20 6.09 16.22
CA HIS A 177 5.50 6.14 16.88
C HIS A 177 6.59 6.49 15.86
N ASN A 178 7.40 7.48 16.19
CA ASN A 178 8.48 7.92 15.32
C ASN A 178 9.56 6.83 15.16
N PRO A 179 9.72 6.22 13.98
CA PRO A 179 10.73 5.19 13.80
C PRO A 179 12.17 5.75 13.68
N TYR A 180 12.30 7.07 13.71
CA TYR A 180 13.57 7.77 13.52
C TYR A 180 14.09 8.43 14.80
N GLY A 181 13.39 8.29 15.92
CA GLY A 181 13.82 8.93 17.17
C GLY A 181 12.71 8.99 18.24
N ALA A 182 12.66 10.08 18.99
CA ALA A 182 11.70 10.22 20.08
C ALA A 182 10.26 9.94 19.66
N MET A 183 9.57 9.10 20.42
CA MET A 183 8.21 8.58 20.14
C MET A 183 7.25 9.63 19.57
N CYS A 184 7.16 10.79 20.22
CA CYS A 184 6.26 11.89 19.85
C CYS A 184 6.98 12.96 19.00
N TYR A 185 8.03 12.61 18.27
CA TYR A 185 8.78 13.52 17.39
C TYR A 185 9.40 14.73 18.11
N GLY A 186 9.59 14.67 19.43
CA GLY A 186 10.07 15.78 20.26
C GLY A 186 9.01 16.88 20.52
N LEU A 187 7.75 16.66 20.16
CA LEU A 187 6.66 17.60 20.36
C LEU A 187 5.94 17.32 21.68
N SER A 188 5.50 18.38 22.36
CA SER A 188 4.53 18.28 23.45
C SER A 188 3.14 17.88 22.90
N THR A 189 2.26 17.43 23.79
CA THR A 189 0.87 17.07 23.41
C THR A 189 0.12 18.22 22.75
N THR A 190 0.31 19.45 23.22
CA THR A 190 -0.29 20.64 22.62
C THR A 190 0.24 20.90 21.21
N GLN A 191 1.54 20.81 21.01
CA GLN A 191 2.16 20.98 19.69
C GLN A 191 1.70 19.89 18.72
N MET A 192 1.61 18.65 19.19
CA MET A 192 1.13 17.54 18.37
C MET A 192 -0.32 17.73 17.93
N ARG A 193 -1.21 18.16 18.84
CA ARG A 193 -2.62 18.49 18.52
C ARG A 193 -2.71 19.61 17.47
N THR A 194 -1.91 20.67 17.64
CA THR A 194 -1.84 21.77 16.67
C THR A 194 -1.38 21.25 15.31
N TRP A 195 -0.32 20.44 15.28
CA TRP A 195 0.23 19.88 14.05
C TRP A 195 -0.81 19.02 13.30
N ILE A 196 -1.52 18.13 14.01
CA ILE A 196 -2.56 17.26 13.42
C ILE A 196 -3.72 18.12 12.89
N ASN A 197 -4.14 19.16 13.64
CA ASN A 197 -5.22 20.03 13.22
C ASN A 197 -4.85 20.86 11.98
N ASP A 198 -3.62 21.34 11.88
CA ASP A 198 -3.12 22.05 10.70
C ASP A 198 -3.10 21.15 9.47
N PHE A 199 -2.67 19.88 9.63
CA PHE A 199 -2.73 18.91 8.56
C PHE A 199 -4.16 18.66 8.10
N TYR A 200 -5.07 18.39 9.04
CA TYR A 200 -6.48 18.16 8.76
C TYR A 200 -7.12 19.34 8.01
N ASN A 201 -6.99 20.56 8.53
CA ASN A 201 -7.61 21.73 7.93
C ASN A 201 -7.10 21.99 6.50
N THR A 202 -5.80 21.86 6.30
CA THR A 202 -5.18 22.07 4.98
C THR A 202 -5.58 20.96 4.00
N TYR A 203 -5.59 19.70 4.43
CA TYR A 203 -6.03 18.59 3.59
C TYR A 203 -7.49 18.76 3.17
N LYS A 204 -8.38 19.07 4.13
CA LYS A 204 -9.80 19.30 3.86
C LYS A 204 -10.05 20.47 2.93
N ALA A 205 -9.32 21.58 3.10
CA ALA A 205 -9.42 22.73 2.21
C ALA A 205 -9.03 22.43 0.76
N ARG A 206 -8.07 21.50 0.57
CA ARG A 206 -7.56 21.13 -0.77
C ARG A 206 -8.38 20.03 -1.45
N THR A 207 -9.00 19.15 -0.69
CA THR A 207 -9.64 17.93 -1.23
C THR A 207 -11.14 17.88 -1.00
N ALA A 208 -11.69 18.77 -0.17
CA ALA A 208 -13.05 18.73 0.37
C ALA A 208 -13.36 17.44 1.17
N ARG A 209 -12.32 16.68 1.60
CA ARG A 209 -12.46 15.44 2.35
C ARG A 209 -11.87 15.54 3.75
N ASP A 210 -12.53 14.88 4.67
CA ASP A 210 -11.95 14.59 5.97
C ASP A 210 -10.84 13.55 5.80
N VAL A 211 -9.65 13.83 6.33
CA VAL A 211 -8.54 12.88 6.30
C VAL A 211 -8.82 11.72 7.25
N VAL A 212 -8.50 10.50 6.83
CA VAL A 212 -8.48 9.34 7.74
C VAL A 212 -7.23 9.43 8.63
N ILE A 213 -7.36 9.18 9.91
CA ILE A 213 -6.22 9.12 10.84
C ILE A 213 -5.86 7.67 11.07
N TYR A 214 -4.63 7.27 10.68
CA TYR A 214 -4.03 6.02 11.09
C TYR A 214 -3.12 6.25 12.29
N THR A 215 -3.30 5.43 13.34
CA THR A 215 -2.52 5.50 14.58
C THR A 215 -2.72 4.24 15.43
N THR A 216 -2.00 4.14 16.55
CA THR A 216 -2.28 3.19 17.64
C THR A 216 -2.95 3.87 18.81
N ALA A 217 -3.66 3.10 19.65
CA ALA A 217 -4.24 3.64 20.87
C ALA A 217 -3.16 4.14 21.85
N GLY A 218 -2.05 3.44 21.97
CA GLY A 218 -0.94 3.82 22.84
C GLY A 218 -0.32 5.14 22.43
N TRP A 219 0.09 5.23 21.17
CA TRP A 219 0.70 6.47 20.67
C TRP A 219 -0.24 7.67 20.77
N TRP A 220 -1.49 7.54 20.34
CA TRP A 220 -2.46 8.62 20.38
C TRP A 220 -2.70 9.14 21.81
N ASN A 221 -2.92 8.21 22.74
CA ASN A 221 -3.15 8.57 24.14
C ASN A 221 -1.94 9.26 24.75
N THR A 222 -0.74 8.81 24.46
CA THR A 222 0.52 9.38 24.95
C THR A 222 0.84 10.72 24.29
N CYS A 223 0.91 10.75 22.96
CA CYS A 223 1.44 11.90 22.22
C CYS A 223 0.43 13.01 22.00
N THR A 224 -0.86 12.72 22.14
CA THR A 224 -1.92 13.74 22.10
C THR A 224 -2.61 13.97 23.44
N GLY A 225 -2.28 13.19 24.48
CA GLY A 225 -2.99 13.23 25.77
C GLY A 225 -4.46 12.81 25.64
N GLY A 226 -4.74 11.81 24.79
CA GLY A 226 -6.11 11.30 24.58
C GLY A 226 -7.05 12.33 23.95
N TRP A 227 -6.56 13.12 22.99
CA TRP A 227 -7.31 14.21 22.40
C TRP A 227 -8.55 13.76 21.62
N THR A 228 -9.68 14.42 21.90
CA THR A 228 -11.00 14.11 21.30
C THR A 228 -11.33 14.97 20.06
N GLY A 229 -10.48 15.94 19.71
CA GLY A 229 -10.79 16.96 18.70
C GLY A 229 -10.90 16.46 17.26
N MET A 230 -10.53 15.19 17.00
CA MET A 230 -10.66 14.56 15.68
C MET A 230 -11.78 13.53 15.61
N SER A 231 -12.32 13.05 16.71
CA SER A 231 -13.25 11.93 16.77
C SER A 231 -14.57 12.13 15.99
N ALA A 232 -15.04 13.37 15.92
CA ALA A 232 -16.25 13.74 15.17
C ALA A 232 -15.96 14.15 13.72
N LYS A 233 -14.70 14.19 13.32
CA LYS A 233 -14.28 14.73 12.03
C LYS A 233 -13.62 13.68 11.12
N SER A 234 -12.71 12.90 11.71
CA SER A 234 -11.85 11.98 10.95
C SER A 234 -12.24 10.52 11.19
N PRO A 235 -12.43 9.73 10.13
CA PRO A 235 -12.49 8.28 10.29
C PRO A 235 -11.20 7.77 10.93
N LEU A 236 -11.32 6.80 11.84
CA LEU A 236 -10.18 6.19 12.50
C LEU A 236 -9.74 4.92 11.80
N TRP A 237 -8.46 4.84 11.49
CA TRP A 237 -7.79 3.60 11.13
C TRP A 237 -6.83 3.22 12.25
N VAL A 238 -7.19 2.22 13.02
CA VAL A 238 -6.41 1.80 14.19
C VAL A 238 -5.53 0.60 13.86
N ALA A 239 -4.27 0.63 14.29
CA ALA A 239 -3.39 -0.52 14.26
C ALA A 239 -3.36 -1.20 15.64
N HIS A 240 -3.70 -2.49 15.65
CA HIS A 240 -3.56 -3.36 16.82
C HIS A 240 -3.46 -4.80 16.35
N TRP A 241 -2.25 -5.35 16.41
CA TRP A 241 -1.94 -6.65 15.81
C TRP A 241 -2.11 -7.82 16.79
N GLY A 242 -2.47 -8.97 16.24
CA GLY A 242 -2.51 -10.21 17.01
C GLY A 242 -3.60 -10.27 18.09
N THR A 243 -4.68 -9.51 17.94
CA THR A 243 -5.81 -9.47 18.88
C THR A 243 -7.12 -9.84 18.20
N ALA A 244 -8.16 -10.15 19.00
CA ALA A 244 -9.50 -10.45 18.46
C ALA A 244 -10.29 -9.16 18.13
N SER A 245 -9.92 -8.02 18.72
CA SER A 245 -10.53 -6.71 18.47
C SER A 245 -9.53 -5.60 18.78
N PRO A 246 -9.58 -4.45 18.08
CA PRO A 246 -8.62 -3.40 18.32
C PRO A 246 -8.92 -2.59 19.59
N ALA A 247 -7.88 -2.17 20.27
CA ALA A 247 -7.98 -1.11 21.27
C ALA A 247 -8.18 0.22 20.54
N VAL A 248 -9.28 0.92 20.85
CA VAL A 248 -9.61 2.22 20.25
C VAL A 248 -8.97 3.35 21.09
N PRO A 249 -8.29 4.34 20.47
CA PRO A 249 -7.74 5.48 21.16
C PRO A 249 -8.81 6.28 21.92
N ALA A 250 -8.43 6.89 23.04
CA ALA A 250 -9.32 7.78 23.77
C ALA A 250 -9.90 8.88 22.86
N GLY A 251 -11.18 9.16 23.03
CA GLY A 251 -11.90 10.15 22.23
C GLY A 251 -12.56 9.63 20.95
N PHE A 252 -12.16 8.50 20.42
CA PHE A 252 -12.86 7.90 19.28
C PHE A 252 -13.91 6.91 19.76
N PRO A 253 -15.16 6.97 19.26
CA PRO A 253 -16.22 6.05 19.70
C PRO A 253 -16.06 4.65 19.09
N THR A 254 -15.45 4.56 17.92
CA THR A 254 -15.24 3.31 17.15
C THR A 254 -14.12 3.49 16.13
N TRP A 255 -13.77 2.41 15.49
CA TRP A 255 -12.84 2.40 14.36
C TRP A 255 -13.59 2.28 13.03
N THR A 256 -13.00 2.79 11.96
CA THR A 256 -13.47 2.65 10.57
C THR A 256 -12.69 1.57 9.85
N ILE A 257 -11.37 1.54 10.04
CA ILE A 257 -10.46 0.52 9.49
C ILE A 257 -9.60 0.00 10.63
N TRP A 258 -9.31 -1.28 10.62
CA TRP A 258 -8.41 -1.93 11.56
C TRP A 258 -7.31 -2.67 10.80
N GLN A 259 -6.05 -2.25 11.02
CA GLN A 259 -4.88 -3.02 10.61
C GLN A 259 -4.59 -4.05 11.68
N TYR A 260 -4.81 -5.32 11.35
CA TYR A 260 -4.81 -6.41 12.31
C TYR A 260 -3.55 -7.28 12.28
N THR A 261 -2.75 -7.17 11.22
CA THR A 261 -1.44 -7.82 11.11
C THR A 261 -0.58 -7.13 10.07
N ALA A 262 0.74 -7.20 10.25
CA ALA A 262 1.74 -6.77 9.29
C ALA A 262 2.49 -7.95 8.62
N THR A 263 2.07 -9.18 8.89
CA THR A 263 2.70 -10.41 8.35
C THR A 263 1.70 -11.26 7.56
N GLY A 264 0.68 -10.62 6.98
CA GLY A 264 -0.30 -11.31 6.16
C GLY A 264 0.29 -11.81 4.85
N ARG A 265 -0.40 -12.77 4.22
CA ARG A 265 -0.07 -13.26 2.87
C ARG A 265 -1.28 -13.05 1.97
N VAL A 266 -1.04 -12.51 0.79
CA VAL A 266 -2.07 -12.28 -0.23
C VAL A 266 -1.51 -12.68 -1.59
N ALA A 267 -2.25 -13.48 -2.35
CA ALA A 267 -1.85 -13.83 -3.71
C ALA A 267 -1.63 -12.56 -4.55
N GLY A 268 -0.52 -12.49 -5.26
CA GLY A 268 -0.14 -11.31 -6.04
C GLY A 268 0.81 -10.35 -5.33
N VAL A 269 1.04 -10.51 -4.01
CA VAL A 269 2.05 -9.77 -3.25
C VAL A 269 3.17 -10.73 -2.85
N SER A 270 4.41 -10.34 -3.09
CA SER A 270 5.57 -11.12 -2.67
C SER A 270 5.94 -10.76 -1.23
N GLY A 271 5.99 -11.75 -0.35
CA GLY A 271 6.33 -11.55 1.06
C GLY A 271 5.16 -11.11 1.93
N ASP A 272 5.48 -10.47 3.03
CA ASP A 272 4.51 -9.99 4.01
C ASP A 272 3.79 -8.74 3.52
N VAL A 273 2.52 -8.63 3.91
CA VAL A 273 1.69 -7.46 3.61
C VAL A 273 0.75 -7.17 4.78
N ASP A 274 0.56 -5.90 5.06
CA ASP A 274 -0.38 -5.42 6.04
C ASP A 274 -1.82 -5.75 5.63
N ARG A 275 -2.59 -6.35 6.57
CA ARG A 275 -3.98 -6.73 6.33
C ARG A 275 -4.91 -5.87 7.17
N ASN A 276 -5.99 -5.47 6.52
CA ASN A 276 -6.95 -4.53 7.04
C ASN A 276 -8.38 -5.04 6.94
N LYS A 277 -9.20 -4.68 7.92
CA LYS A 277 -10.64 -4.91 7.92
C LYS A 277 -11.37 -3.58 7.98
N PHE A 278 -12.34 -3.38 7.10
CA PHE A 278 -13.25 -2.23 7.16
C PHE A 278 -14.44 -2.55 8.07
N ASN A 279 -14.82 -1.62 8.93
CA ASN A 279 -15.94 -1.77 9.87
C ASN A 279 -17.27 -1.43 9.20
N GLY A 280 -17.72 -2.31 8.32
CA GLY A 280 -18.98 -2.12 7.61
C GLY A 280 -19.09 -3.00 6.36
N SER A 281 -20.20 -2.82 5.65
CA SER A 281 -20.44 -3.50 4.38
C SER A 281 -19.63 -2.85 3.24
N PHE A 282 -19.53 -3.56 2.11
CA PHE A 282 -18.95 -3.01 0.89
C PHE A 282 -19.66 -1.74 0.42
N ALA A 283 -21.00 -1.68 0.56
CA ALA A 283 -21.77 -0.47 0.25
C ALA A 283 -21.35 0.73 1.12
N ARG A 284 -21.03 0.51 2.41
CA ARG A 284 -20.50 1.57 3.28
C ARG A 284 -19.08 2.00 2.88
N LEU A 285 -18.24 1.08 2.41
CA LEU A 285 -16.94 1.44 1.84
C LEU A 285 -17.10 2.29 0.57
N GLN A 286 -18.06 1.93 -0.31
CA GLN A 286 -18.39 2.75 -1.48
C GLN A 286 -18.93 4.13 -1.09
N ALA A 287 -19.79 4.21 -0.07
CA ALA A 287 -20.27 5.49 0.46
C ALA A 287 -19.11 6.37 0.95
N LEU A 288 -18.13 5.79 1.66
CA LEU A 288 -16.91 6.49 2.07
C LEU A 288 -16.12 6.99 0.85
N ALA A 289 -15.96 6.19 -0.20
CA ALA A 289 -15.30 6.61 -1.43
C ALA A 289 -16.06 7.72 -2.17
N ASN A 290 -17.38 7.68 -2.18
CA ASN A 290 -18.24 8.66 -2.87
C ASN A 290 -18.52 9.94 -2.08
N ASN A 291 -18.09 10.02 -0.81
CA ASN A 291 -18.47 11.10 0.10
C ASN A 291 -20.00 11.22 0.26
N THR A 292 -20.65 10.11 0.45
CA THR A 292 -22.11 10.03 0.69
C THR A 292 -22.36 9.45 2.10
N PRO A 293 -23.50 9.78 2.73
CA PRO A 293 -23.89 9.22 4.02
C PRO A 293 -23.96 7.71 4.09
#